data_5f86443a1b82b299f1e5bf33cf99cc5b
#
_entry.id   5f86443a1b82b299f1e5bf33cf99cc5b
#
_cell.length_a   1.000
_cell.length_b   1.000
_cell.length_c   1.000
_cell.angle_alpha   90.00
_cell.angle_beta   90.00
_cell.angle_gamma   90.00
#
_symmetry.space_group_name_H-M   'P 1'
#
loop_
_entity.id
_entity.type
_entity.pdbx_description
1 polymer ?
#
loop_
_entity_poly.entity_id
_entity_poly.type
_entity_poly.pdbx_seq_one_letter_code
_entity_poly.pdbx_strand_id
1 'polypeptide(L)'
;KFLDFARFHYISALKGQGLDNLFRSVDGAYAAAMSKLATPKLTRALLDAVARQQPARHGAFRPKMRYAHQGGMNPPLIVIHGNALEHVADSYRRYLEHTFREVFKLQGTPLRIQFNTSENPYAAKAERHIDKPGSKRGPKSSRPT
;
A
#
# COMPACT_ATOMS: atom_id res chain seq x y z
N LYS A 1 16.24 5.81 -12.03
CA LYS A 1 15.30 6.89 -11.65
C LYS A 1 14.85 6.68 -10.20
N PHE A 2 15.74 6.98 -9.24
CA PHE A 2 15.42 6.80 -7.82
C PHE A 2 14.85 8.05 -7.15
N LEU A 3 14.90 9.20 -7.83
CA LEU A 3 14.58 10.51 -7.26
C LEU A 3 13.54 11.24 -8.12
N ASP A 4 12.43 10.58 -8.42
CA ASP A 4 11.32 11.17 -9.16
C ASP A 4 10.55 12.26 -8.37
N PHE A 5 10.74 12.30 -7.05
CA PHE A 5 10.21 13.34 -6.16
C PHE A 5 11.14 14.56 -6.00
N ALA A 6 12.43 14.44 -6.38
CA ALA A 6 13.41 15.48 -6.17
C ALA A 6 13.37 16.54 -7.30
N ARG A 7 13.62 17.79 -6.92
CA ARG A 7 13.81 18.88 -7.87
C ARG A 7 15.30 19.16 -8.02
N PHE A 8 15.72 19.42 -9.24
CA PHE A 8 17.09 19.83 -9.55
C PHE A 8 17.19 21.36 -9.60
N HIS A 9 18.16 21.91 -8.91
CA HIS A 9 18.44 23.34 -8.91
C HIS A 9 19.88 23.57 -9.36
N TYR A 10 20.03 24.46 -10.33
CA TYR A 10 21.34 24.95 -10.76
C TYR A 10 21.63 26.25 -10.01
N ILE A 11 22.69 26.25 -9.23
CA ILE A 11 23.09 27.40 -8.40
C ILE A 11 24.50 27.83 -8.73
N SER A 12 24.79 29.11 -8.50
CA SER A 12 26.15 29.65 -8.49
C SER A 12 26.50 30.14 -7.08
N ALA A 13 27.35 29.40 -6.39
CA ALA A 13 27.78 29.75 -5.04
C ALA A 13 28.54 31.10 -5.03
N LEU A 14 29.33 31.39 -6.10
CA LEU A 14 30.09 32.61 -6.23
C LEU A 14 29.21 33.86 -6.43
N LYS A 15 28.14 33.73 -7.21
CA LYS A 15 27.25 34.86 -7.57
C LYS A 15 25.95 34.88 -6.77
N GLY A 16 25.70 33.89 -5.92
CA GLY A 16 24.45 33.74 -5.17
C GLY A 16 23.21 33.48 -6.04
N GLN A 17 23.40 33.18 -7.33
CA GLN A 17 22.26 32.93 -8.24
C GLN A 17 21.60 31.60 -7.95
N GLY A 18 20.25 31.54 -7.95
CA GLY A 18 19.44 30.35 -7.78
C GLY A 18 19.23 29.93 -6.32
N LEU A 19 19.83 30.58 -5.33
CA LEU A 19 19.70 30.26 -3.91
C LEU A 19 18.25 30.42 -3.41
N ASP A 20 17.56 31.49 -3.82
CA ASP A 20 16.17 31.72 -3.42
C ASP A 20 15.25 30.56 -3.86
N ASN A 21 15.46 30.06 -5.08
CA ASN A 21 14.69 28.90 -5.58
C ASN A 21 15.03 27.61 -4.83
N LEU A 22 16.30 27.44 -4.44
CA LEU A 22 16.74 26.32 -3.62
C LEU A 22 16.06 26.37 -2.25
N PHE A 23 16.08 27.51 -1.54
CA PHE A 23 15.44 27.65 -0.24
C PHE A 23 13.93 27.45 -0.29
N ARG A 24 13.25 28.02 -1.29
CA ARG A 24 11.81 27.75 -1.49
C ARG A 24 11.51 26.26 -1.72
N SER A 25 12.41 25.55 -2.39
CA SER A 25 12.26 24.11 -2.61
C SER A 25 12.46 23.32 -1.32
N VAL A 26 13.40 23.75 -0.46
CA VAL A 26 13.62 23.16 0.87
C VAL A 26 12.39 23.37 1.76
N ASP A 27 11.86 24.59 1.82
CA ASP A 27 10.65 24.91 2.60
C ASP A 27 9.44 24.11 2.09
N GLY A 28 9.28 24.00 0.77
CA GLY A 28 8.23 23.18 0.16
C GLY A 28 8.36 21.71 0.48
N ALA A 29 9.57 21.16 0.45
CA ALA A 29 9.84 19.76 0.80
C ALA A 29 9.57 19.50 2.29
N TYR A 30 9.96 20.41 3.16
CA TYR A 30 9.69 20.32 4.59
C TYR A 30 8.18 20.37 4.89
N ALA A 31 7.45 21.31 4.29
CA ALA A 31 6.01 21.43 4.42
C ALA A 31 5.29 20.16 3.94
N ALA A 32 5.74 19.57 2.81
CA ALA A 32 5.21 18.31 2.30
C ALA A 32 5.51 17.14 3.25
N ALA A 33 6.73 17.08 3.83
CA ALA A 33 7.14 16.04 4.77
C ALA A 33 6.32 16.06 6.06
N MET A 34 5.93 17.25 6.52
CA MET A 34 5.18 17.49 7.76
C MET A 34 3.68 17.59 7.54
N SER A 35 3.19 17.37 6.31
CA SER A 35 1.77 17.50 6.00
C SER A 35 0.92 16.41 6.67
N LYS A 36 -0.23 16.82 7.22
CA LYS A 36 -1.24 15.89 7.74
C LYS A 36 -2.17 15.47 6.61
N LEU A 37 -2.22 14.18 6.35
CA LEU A 37 -3.05 13.58 5.31
C LEU A 37 -4.33 13.02 5.92
N ALA A 38 -5.47 13.60 5.57
CA ALA A 38 -6.75 13.17 6.10
C ALA A 38 -7.10 11.74 5.63
N THR A 39 -7.42 10.85 6.56
CA THR A 39 -7.79 9.44 6.30
C THR A 39 -8.89 9.27 5.24
N PRO A 40 -9.99 10.06 5.24
CA PRO A 40 -11.01 9.94 4.19
C PRO A 40 -10.48 10.25 2.79
N LYS A 41 -9.61 11.27 2.66
CA LYS A 41 -8.98 11.61 1.37
C LYS A 41 -7.99 10.53 0.92
N LEU A 42 -7.20 9.98 1.85
CA LEU A 42 -6.28 8.85 1.56
C LEU A 42 -7.05 7.63 1.09
N THR A 43 -8.11 7.25 1.79
CA THR A 43 -8.93 6.09 1.41
C THR A 43 -9.60 6.30 0.05
N ARG A 44 -10.13 7.50 -0.22
CA ARG A 44 -10.72 7.81 -1.53
C ARG A 44 -9.67 7.70 -2.64
N ALA A 45 -8.51 8.33 -2.46
CA ALA A 45 -7.42 8.27 -3.44
C ALA A 45 -6.95 6.83 -3.70
N LEU A 46 -6.87 6.00 -2.64
CA LEU A 46 -6.58 4.58 -2.77
C LEU A 46 -7.61 3.85 -3.62
N LEU A 47 -8.90 4.01 -3.31
CA LEU A 47 -9.97 3.33 -4.03
C LEU A 47 -10.05 3.78 -5.49
N ASP A 48 -9.85 5.07 -5.77
CA ASP A 48 -9.79 5.61 -7.13
C ASP A 48 -8.58 5.04 -7.90
N ALA A 49 -7.42 4.89 -7.25
CA ALA A 49 -6.24 4.27 -7.85
C ALA A 49 -6.48 2.79 -8.18
N VAL A 50 -7.09 2.04 -7.26
CA VAL A 50 -7.45 0.62 -7.46
C VAL A 50 -8.50 0.47 -8.56
N ALA A 51 -9.46 1.39 -8.67
CA ALA A 51 -10.46 1.38 -9.74
C ALA A 51 -9.85 1.62 -11.13
N ARG A 52 -8.84 2.52 -11.22
CA ARG A 52 -8.12 2.77 -12.49
C ARG A 52 -7.23 1.60 -12.89
N GLN A 53 -6.49 1.06 -11.93
CA GLN A 53 -5.57 -0.05 -12.15
C GLN A 53 -5.63 -1.02 -10.97
N GLN A 54 -6.21 -2.18 -11.18
CA GLN A 54 -6.28 -3.21 -10.16
C GLN A 54 -4.93 -3.91 -9.99
N PRO A 55 -4.57 -4.33 -8.75
CA PRO A 55 -3.37 -5.12 -8.53
C PRO A 55 -3.47 -6.47 -9.25
N ALA A 56 -2.33 -6.99 -9.69
CA ALA A 56 -2.24 -8.28 -10.34
C ALA A 56 -2.73 -9.40 -9.40
N ARG A 57 -3.27 -10.46 -9.99
CA ARG A 57 -3.57 -11.70 -9.24
C ARG A 57 -2.28 -12.43 -8.93
N HIS A 58 -2.22 -13.03 -7.76
CA HIS A 58 -1.21 -14.00 -7.39
C HIS A 58 -1.89 -15.35 -7.15
N GLY A 59 -1.80 -16.25 -8.13
CA GLY A 59 -2.56 -17.50 -8.12
C GLY A 59 -4.08 -17.27 -8.09
N ALA A 60 -4.76 -17.90 -7.15
CA ALA A 60 -6.21 -17.76 -6.95
C ALA A 60 -6.60 -16.42 -6.26
N PHE A 61 -5.64 -15.73 -5.65
CA PHE A 61 -5.90 -14.54 -4.83
C PHE A 61 -5.59 -13.25 -5.58
N ARG A 62 -6.43 -12.24 -5.35
CA ARG A 62 -6.16 -10.86 -5.76
C ARG A 62 -6.07 -10.01 -4.49
N PRO A 63 -4.99 -9.23 -4.32
CA PRO A 63 -4.87 -8.28 -3.22
C PRO A 63 -6.07 -7.34 -3.19
N LYS A 64 -6.71 -7.21 -2.03
CA LYS A 64 -7.88 -6.35 -1.85
C LYS A 64 -7.58 -5.27 -0.82
N MET A 65 -7.38 -4.05 -1.28
CA MET A 65 -7.14 -2.88 -0.46
C MET A 65 -8.47 -2.30 0.00
N ARG A 66 -8.59 -1.96 1.29
CA ARG A 66 -9.84 -1.49 1.90
C ARG A 66 -9.80 -0.03 2.29
N TYR A 67 -8.78 0.38 3.01
CA TYR A 67 -8.60 1.76 3.45
C TYR A 67 -7.13 2.08 3.67
N ALA A 68 -6.83 3.38 3.73
CA ALA A 68 -5.50 3.89 4.00
C ALA A 68 -5.55 4.99 5.04
N HIS A 69 -4.54 5.06 5.89
CA HIS A 69 -4.34 6.15 6.83
C HIS A 69 -2.86 6.55 6.90
N GLN A 70 -2.60 7.72 7.45
CA GLN A 70 -1.23 8.17 7.69
C GLN A 70 -0.69 7.52 8.96
N GLY A 71 0.41 6.77 8.83
CA GLY A 71 1.08 6.10 9.93
C GLY A 71 2.25 6.89 10.52
N GLY A 72 2.74 7.91 9.80
CA GLY A 72 3.86 8.74 10.24
C GLY A 72 4.12 9.93 9.33
N MET A 73 5.01 10.81 9.80
CA MET A 73 5.48 12.01 9.09
C MET A 73 7.00 12.00 9.03
N ASN A 74 7.53 12.77 8.09
CA ASN A 74 8.98 13.03 7.91
C ASN A 74 9.85 11.75 7.79
N PRO A 75 9.74 10.98 6.71
CA PRO A 75 8.85 11.20 5.56
C PRO A 75 7.43 10.69 5.80
N PRO A 76 6.44 11.15 5.01
CA PRO A 76 5.07 10.64 5.10
C PRO A 76 5.03 9.13 4.91
N LEU A 77 4.39 8.43 5.84
CA LEU A 77 4.14 7.01 5.79
C LEU A 77 2.63 6.78 5.63
N ILE A 78 2.24 6.08 4.57
CA ILE A 78 0.86 5.67 4.35
C ILE A 78 0.73 4.18 4.65
N VAL A 79 -0.16 3.83 5.57
CA VAL A 79 -0.48 2.44 5.91
C VAL A 79 -1.76 2.05 5.19
N ILE A 80 -1.67 1.01 4.37
CA ILE A 80 -2.79 0.46 3.60
C ILE A 80 -3.22 -0.86 4.23
N HIS A 81 -4.49 -0.97 4.57
CA HIS A 81 -5.10 -2.16 5.14
C HIS A 81 -5.92 -2.92 4.11
N GLY A 82 -5.86 -4.24 4.18
CA GLY A 82 -6.60 -5.10 3.28
C GLY A 82 -6.28 -6.57 3.43
N ASN A 83 -6.64 -7.36 2.44
CA ASN A 83 -6.43 -8.81 2.43
C ASN A 83 -5.42 -9.18 1.33
N ALA A 84 -4.57 -10.16 1.61
CA ALA A 84 -3.56 -10.71 0.69
C ALA A 84 -2.57 -9.63 0.16
N LEU A 85 -2.26 -8.62 0.98
CA LEU A 85 -1.41 -7.49 0.57
C LEU A 85 0.07 -7.87 0.51
N GLU A 86 0.48 -8.98 1.08
CA GLU A 86 1.82 -9.59 0.99
C GLU A 86 2.20 -9.94 -0.46
N HIS A 87 1.21 -10.12 -1.32
CA HIS A 87 1.40 -10.45 -2.74
C HIS A 87 1.39 -9.22 -3.67
N VAL A 88 1.37 -8.02 -3.11
CA VAL A 88 1.42 -6.78 -3.91
C VAL A 88 2.81 -6.60 -4.49
N ALA A 89 2.90 -6.54 -5.82
CA ALA A 89 4.16 -6.35 -6.53
C ALA A 89 4.74 -4.94 -6.25
N ASP A 90 6.07 -4.83 -6.26
CA ASP A 90 6.76 -3.54 -6.05
C ASP A 90 6.42 -2.51 -7.14
N SER A 91 6.15 -2.95 -8.37
CA SER A 91 5.68 -2.08 -9.44
C SER A 91 4.34 -1.41 -9.09
N TYR A 92 3.43 -2.16 -8.46
CA TYR A 92 2.14 -1.64 -8.03
C TYR A 92 2.29 -0.70 -6.81
N ARG A 93 3.21 -1.01 -5.89
CA ARG A 93 3.58 -0.09 -4.79
C ARG A 93 4.04 1.25 -5.34
N ARG A 94 4.94 1.26 -6.33
CA ARG A 94 5.42 2.49 -6.99
C ARG A 94 4.30 3.26 -7.68
N TYR A 95 3.37 2.56 -8.31
CA TYR A 95 2.18 3.19 -8.89
C TYR A 95 1.34 3.92 -7.83
N LEU A 96 1.10 3.29 -6.68
CA LEU A 96 0.39 3.92 -5.57
C LEU A 96 1.16 5.11 -4.98
N GLU A 97 2.48 4.98 -4.80
CA GLU A 97 3.35 6.08 -4.34
C GLU A 97 3.26 7.29 -5.27
N HIS A 98 3.33 7.06 -6.57
CA HIS A 98 3.18 8.11 -7.58
C HIS A 98 1.80 8.76 -7.50
N THR A 99 0.74 7.96 -7.44
CA THR A 99 -0.65 8.46 -7.36
C THR A 99 -0.88 9.30 -6.10
N PHE A 100 -0.44 8.83 -4.93
CA PHE A 100 -0.57 9.61 -3.69
C PHE A 100 0.25 10.91 -3.74
N ARG A 101 1.46 10.85 -4.31
CA ARG A 101 2.31 12.04 -4.46
C ARG A 101 1.65 13.10 -5.32
N GLU A 102 1.00 12.72 -6.42
CA GLU A 102 0.25 13.63 -7.27
C GLU A 102 -0.98 14.21 -6.58
N VAL A 103 -1.82 13.36 -5.97
CA VAL A 103 -3.08 13.76 -5.32
C VAL A 103 -2.83 14.71 -4.16
N PHE A 104 -1.80 14.44 -3.35
CA PHE A 104 -1.48 15.24 -2.15
C PHE A 104 -0.38 16.26 -2.37
N LYS A 105 0.15 16.38 -3.62
CA LYS A 105 1.21 17.33 -4.00
C LYS A 105 2.46 17.22 -3.13
N LEU A 106 2.85 16.00 -2.79
CA LEU A 106 4.01 15.70 -1.96
C LEU A 106 5.29 15.75 -2.80
N GLN A 107 5.80 16.98 -3.03
CA GLN A 107 7.03 17.21 -3.78
C GLN A 107 8.21 17.42 -2.84
N GLY A 108 9.39 16.97 -3.27
CA GLY A 108 10.64 17.18 -2.53
C GLY A 108 10.84 16.22 -1.35
N THR A 109 9.87 15.36 -1.05
CA THR A 109 9.97 14.35 0.03
C THR A 109 9.66 12.95 -0.47
N PRO A 110 10.39 11.92 -0.01
CA PRO A 110 10.01 10.55 -0.29
C PRO A 110 8.69 10.20 0.40
N LEU A 111 7.93 9.30 -0.20
CA LEU A 111 6.72 8.72 0.39
C LEU A 111 6.97 7.25 0.65
N ARG A 112 6.55 6.76 1.80
CA ARG A 112 6.61 5.33 2.14
C ARG A 112 5.21 4.74 2.21
N ILE A 113 5.06 3.53 1.67
CA ILE A 113 3.83 2.74 1.79
C ILE A 113 4.14 1.48 2.59
N GLN A 114 3.32 1.22 3.59
CA GLN A 114 3.31 -0.02 4.35
C GLN A 114 1.99 -0.74 4.12
N PHE A 115 2.07 -2.03 3.79
CA PHE A 115 0.91 -2.89 3.67
C PHE A 115 0.68 -3.64 4.97
N ASN A 116 -0.55 -3.61 5.45
CA ASN A 116 -0.98 -4.33 6.66
C ASN A 116 -2.10 -5.30 6.28
N THR A 117 -1.75 -6.57 6.18
CA THR A 117 -2.69 -7.63 5.86
C THR A 117 -3.49 -7.97 7.10
N SER A 118 -4.82 -7.89 7.02
CA SER A 118 -5.70 -8.44 8.06
C SER A 118 -5.67 -9.96 7.94
N GLU A 119 -5.33 -10.67 9.00
CA GLU A 119 -5.50 -12.11 9.06
C GLU A 119 -6.97 -12.47 8.80
N ASN A 120 -7.19 -13.44 7.94
CA ASN A 120 -8.54 -13.94 7.71
C ASN A 120 -8.96 -14.79 8.93
N PRO A 121 -9.88 -14.32 9.79
CA PRO A 121 -10.29 -15.07 10.98
C PRO A 121 -10.93 -16.44 10.64
N TYR A 122 -11.24 -16.66 9.37
CA TYR A 122 -11.82 -17.92 8.87
C TYR A 122 -10.77 -18.87 8.27
N ALA A 123 -9.52 -18.46 8.06
CA ALA A 123 -8.47 -19.34 7.52
C ALA A 123 -8.20 -20.53 8.44
N ALA A 124 -8.09 -20.29 9.75
CA ALA A 124 -7.92 -21.35 10.76
C ALA A 124 -9.13 -22.33 10.86
N LYS A 125 -10.31 -21.93 10.37
CA LYS A 125 -11.51 -22.78 10.38
C LYS A 125 -11.58 -23.69 9.16
N ALA A 126 -10.99 -23.30 8.05
CA ALA A 126 -10.89 -24.10 6.83
C ALA A 126 -9.91 -25.26 7.00
N GLU A 127 -8.76 -25.05 7.66
CA GLU A 127 -7.78 -26.11 7.95
C GLU A 127 -8.34 -27.21 8.87
N ARG A 128 -9.16 -26.84 9.88
CA ARG A 128 -9.78 -27.80 10.79
C ARG A 128 -10.84 -28.69 10.12
N HIS A 129 -11.31 -28.34 8.93
CA HIS A 129 -12.33 -29.11 8.22
C HIS A 129 -11.73 -30.18 7.30
N ILE A 130 -10.44 -30.09 7.00
CA ILE A 130 -9.70 -31.04 6.15
C ILE A 130 -9.16 -32.22 6.97
N ASP A 131 -8.95 -32.05 8.29
CA ASP A 131 -8.37 -33.07 9.19
C ASP A 131 -9.40 -33.97 9.91
N LYS A 132 -10.63 -34.07 9.44
CA LYS A 132 -11.52 -35.14 9.93
C LYS A 132 -11.25 -36.42 9.15
N PRO A 133 -10.60 -37.45 9.77
CA PRO A 133 -10.43 -38.74 9.14
C PRO A 133 -11.82 -39.36 8.92
N GLY A 134 -12.06 -39.79 7.69
CA GLY A 134 -13.31 -40.34 7.24
C GLY A 134 -13.83 -41.44 8.17
N SER A 135 -15.04 -41.26 8.69
CA SER A 135 -15.81 -42.27 9.38
C SER A 135 -15.94 -43.48 8.46
N LYS A 136 -15.24 -44.56 8.80
CA LYS A 136 -15.41 -45.88 8.17
C LYS A 136 -16.85 -46.34 8.37
N ARG A 137 -17.64 -46.36 7.30
CA ARG A 137 -18.92 -47.09 7.25
C ARG A 137 -18.61 -48.56 7.40
N GLY A 138 -19.01 -49.15 8.52
CA GLY A 138 -18.94 -50.56 8.75
C GLY A 138 -19.87 -51.35 7.78
N PRO A 139 -19.53 -52.61 7.46
CA PRO A 139 -20.30 -53.41 6.51
C PRO A 139 -21.68 -53.78 7.08
N LYS A 140 -22.72 -53.62 6.27
CA LYS A 140 -24.08 -54.12 6.57
C LYS A 140 -24.06 -55.65 6.64
N SER A 141 -24.38 -56.20 7.79
CA SER A 141 -24.64 -57.61 8.00
C SER A 141 -25.93 -57.99 7.25
N SER A 142 -25.81 -58.92 6.31
CA SER A 142 -26.93 -59.63 5.66
C SER A 142 -27.52 -60.60 6.64
N ARG A 143 -28.83 -60.52 6.90
CA ARG A 143 -29.63 -61.56 7.56
C ARG A 143 -29.98 -62.63 6.52
N PRO A 144 -29.83 -63.90 6.83
CA PRO A 144 -30.50 -65.00 6.08
C PRO A 144 -31.92 -65.28 6.61
N THR A 145 -32.72 -65.67 5.72
CA THR A 145 -34.12 -66.18 5.90
C THR A 145 -34.13 -67.42 6.70
#